data_6235e2889440db3659356b3bd1a92845
#
_entry.id   6235e2889440db3659356b3bd1a92845
#
_cell.length_a   1.000
_cell.length_b   1.000
_cell.length_c   1.000
_cell.angle_alpha   90.00
_cell.angle_beta   90.00
_cell.angle_gamma   90.00
#
_symmetry.space_group_name_H-M   'P 1'
#
loop_
_entity.id
_entity.type
_entity.pdbx_description
1 polymer ?
#
loop_
_entity_poly.entity_id
_entity_poly.type
_entity_poly.pdbx_seq_one_letter_code
_entity_poly.pdbx_strand_id
1 'polypeptide(L)'
;MKISVAMAYYNGGMYIEEQMDTILTQLGAQDEVIVSVDGASDGSKPLLLKMAEEDKRIHVIKGPGKGVVKNFENAIRHCSGEIIYLSDQDDIWKPDKV
;
A
#
# COMPACT_ATOMS: atom_id res chain seq x y z
N MET A 1 -2.44 -1.77 -19.53
CA MET A 1 -3.25 -2.35 -18.44
C MET A 1 -2.83 -1.75 -17.10
N LYS A 2 -3.77 -1.24 -16.34
CA LYS A 2 -3.46 -0.62 -15.05
C LYS A 2 -3.45 -1.67 -13.95
N ILE A 3 -2.44 -1.62 -13.09
CA ILE A 3 -2.29 -2.49 -11.93
C ILE A 3 -2.53 -1.67 -10.66
N SER A 4 -3.33 -2.21 -9.75
CA SER A 4 -3.51 -1.67 -8.40
C SER A 4 -2.93 -2.63 -7.39
N VAL A 5 -2.24 -2.09 -6.38
CA VAL A 5 -1.78 -2.86 -5.23
C VAL A 5 -2.58 -2.42 -4.03
N ALA A 6 -3.30 -3.34 -3.42
CA ALA A 6 -4.08 -3.09 -2.21
C ALA A 6 -3.25 -3.53 -1.00
N MET A 7 -2.90 -2.58 -0.15
CA MET A 7 -2.09 -2.81 1.05
C MET A 7 -2.90 -2.52 2.30
N ALA A 8 -3.00 -3.50 3.19
CA ALA A 8 -3.55 -3.30 4.52
C ALA A 8 -2.38 -3.03 5.47
N TYR A 9 -2.40 -1.87 6.12
CA TYR A 9 -1.30 -1.42 6.96
C TYR A 9 -1.75 -1.22 8.42
N TYR A 10 -0.96 -1.78 9.36
CA TYR A 10 -1.17 -1.59 10.79
C TYR A 10 0.17 -1.70 11.52
N ASN A 11 0.70 -0.57 12.02
CA ASN A 11 1.93 -0.53 12.83
C ASN A 11 3.13 -1.31 12.28
N GLY A 12 3.37 -1.24 10.96
CA GLY A 12 4.47 -1.96 10.33
C GLY A 12 5.63 -1.08 9.88
N GLY A 13 5.86 0.07 10.55
CA GLY A 13 6.71 1.15 10.07
C GLY A 13 8.15 0.80 9.74
N MET A 14 8.75 -0.19 10.42
CA MET A 14 10.16 -0.49 10.27
C MET A 14 10.56 -0.89 8.83
N TYR A 15 9.68 -1.57 8.11
CA TYR A 15 9.99 -2.12 6.79
C TYR A 15 9.26 -1.44 5.65
N ILE A 16 8.46 -0.41 5.93
CA ILE A 16 7.56 0.15 4.92
C ILE A 16 8.29 0.79 3.74
N GLU A 17 9.40 1.46 3.99
CA GLU A 17 10.16 2.08 2.90
C GLU A 17 10.73 1.01 1.97
N GLU A 18 11.35 -0.02 2.53
CA GLU A 18 11.93 -1.11 1.75
C GLU A 18 10.84 -1.86 0.97
N GLN A 19 9.74 -2.17 1.64
CA GLN A 19 8.61 -2.83 1.00
C GLN A 19 8.06 -1.99 -0.15
N MET A 20 7.84 -0.70 0.08
CA MET A 20 7.31 0.17 -0.95
C MET A 20 8.24 0.27 -2.15
N ASP A 21 9.55 0.34 -1.92
CA ASP A 21 10.53 0.38 -3.00
C ASP A 21 10.46 -0.87 -3.86
N THR A 22 10.31 -2.06 -3.25
CA THR A 22 10.20 -3.32 -4.02
C THR A 22 8.92 -3.37 -4.85
N ILE A 23 7.85 -2.74 -4.39
CA ILE A 23 6.59 -2.66 -5.12
C ILE A 23 6.71 -1.65 -6.26
N LEU A 24 7.18 -0.44 -5.97
CA LEU A 24 7.21 0.64 -6.95
C LEU A 24 8.14 0.36 -8.12
N THR A 25 9.23 -0.38 -7.91
CA THR A 25 10.14 -0.73 -9.00
C THR A 25 9.50 -1.64 -10.04
N GLN A 26 8.40 -2.32 -9.70
CA GLN A 26 7.70 -3.22 -10.59
C GLN A 26 6.46 -2.58 -11.23
N LEU A 27 6.13 -1.35 -10.86
CA LEU A 27 4.95 -0.66 -11.36
C LEU A 27 5.29 0.42 -12.38
N GLY A 28 4.38 0.65 -13.31
CA GLY A 28 4.49 1.74 -14.27
C GLY A 28 3.92 3.04 -13.74
N ALA A 29 4.02 4.11 -14.53
CA ALA A 29 3.59 5.44 -14.13
C ALA A 29 2.09 5.55 -13.91
N GLN A 30 1.31 4.68 -14.54
CA GLN A 30 -0.15 4.68 -14.45
C GLN A 30 -0.70 3.75 -13.37
N ASP A 31 0.17 2.91 -12.79
CA ASP A 31 -0.22 1.98 -11.75
C ASP A 31 -0.35 2.68 -10.41
N GLU A 32 -0.94 2.03 -9.43
CA GLU A 32 -1.21 2.65 -8.14
C GLU A 32 -1.01 1.68 -6.97
N VAL A 33 -0.69 2.25 -5.80
CA VAL A 33 -0.67 1.52 -4.53
C VAL A 33 -1.67 2.20 -3.61
N ILE A 34 -2.67 1.47 -3.17
CA ILE A 34 -3.67 1.96 -2.22
C ILE A 34 -3.32 1.41 -0.85
N VAL A 35 -2.91 2.28 0.06
CA VAL A 35 -2.52 1.88 1.42
C VAL A 35 -3.65 2.26 2.38
N SER A 36 -4.36 1.26 2.89
CA SER A 36 -5.40 1.47 3.89
C SER A 36 -4.76 1.35 5.28
N VAL A 37 -4.69 2.46 6.00
CA VAL A 37 -3.98 2.57 7.27
C VAL A 37 -4.95 2.44 8.43
N ASP A 38 -4.76 1.40 9.23
CA ASP A 38 -5.59 1.09 10.37
C ASP A 38 -4.74 1.19 11.66
N GLY A 39 -5.03 2.21 12.48
CA GLY A 39 -4.42 2.34 13.79
C GLY A 39 -2.90 2.48 13.83
N ALA A 40 -2.30 3.29 12.97
CA ALA A 40 -0.85 3.49 12.94
C ALA A 40 -0.39 4.37 14.11
N SER A 41 -0.05 3.75 15.23
CA SER A 41 0.41 4.43 16.43
C SER A 41 1.93 4.46 16.60
N ASP A 42 2.67 3.81 15.69
CA ASP A 42 4.13 3.71 15.75
C ASP A 42 4.87 4.84 15.02
N GLY A 43 4.15 5.87 14.59
CA GLY A 43 4.75 6.99 13.87
C GLY A 43 4.94 6.76 12.37
N SER A 44 4.45 5.65 11.85
CA SER A 44 4.62 5.32 10.43
C SER A 44 3.70 6.11 9.49
N LYS A 45 2.59 6.64 10.00
CA LYS A 45 1.66 7.39 9.16
C LYS A 45 2.28 8.64 8.54
N PRO A 46 3.04 9.47 9.27
CA PRO A 46 3.74 10.59 8.64
C PRO A 46 4.72 10.16 7.54
N LEU A 47 5.39 9.03 7.73
CA LEU A 47 6.29 8.49 6.72
C LEU A 47 5.54 8.09 5.45
N LEU A 48 4.41 7.41 5.61
CA LEU A 48 3.55 7.02 4.48
C LEU A 48 3.04 8.25 3.72
N LEU A 49 2.62 9.28 4.43
CA LEU A 49 2.14 10.52 3.81
C LEU A 49 3.25 11.22 3.04
N LYS A 50 4.46 11.22 3.58
CA LYS A 50 5.62 11.78 2.89
C LYS A 50 5.93 11.00 1.61
N MET A 51 5.87 9.68 1.67
CA MET A 51 6.09 8.83 0.50
C MET A 51 5.04 9.11 -0.59
N ALA A 52 3.79 9.33 -0.19
CA ALA A 52 2.71 9.66 -1.12
C ALA A 52 2.92 11.03 -1.78
N GLU A 53 3.53 11.97 -1.08
CA GLU A 53 3.88 13.27 -1.65
C GLU A 53 5.00 13.13 -2.69
N GLU A 54 5.95 12.24 -2.46
CA GLU A 54 7.09 12.03 -3.35
C GLU A 54 6.76 11.18 -4.58
N ASP A 55 5.74 10.31 -4.48
CA ASP A 55 5.35 9.43 -5.58
C ASP A 55 3.83 9.43 -5.72
N LYS A 56 3.35 9.93 -6.86
CA LYS A 56 1.92 10.07 -7.15
C LYS A 56 1.18 8.75 -7.24
N ARG A 57 1.89 7.63 -7.38
CA ARG A 57 1.27 6.31 -7.45
C ARG A 57 0.79 5.83 -6.08
N ILE A 58 1.28 6.41 -4.99
CA ILE A 58 0.92 6.03 -3.64
C ILE A 58 -0.27 6.84 -3.15
N HIS A 59 -1.33 6.16 -2.74
CA HIS A 59 -2.53 6.77 -2.17
C HIS A 59 -2.76 6.21 -0.77
N VAL A 60 -2.72 7.08 0.23
CA VAL A 60 -2.91 6.69 1.63
C VAL A 60 -4.33 7.03 2.04
N ILE A 61 -5.07 6.02 2.51
CA ILE A 61 -6.46 6.18 2.96
C ILE A 61 -6.60 5.67 4.38
N LYS A 62 -7.63 6.16 5.08
CA LYS A 62 -7.92 5.74 6.44
C LYS A 62 -8.61 4.38 6.44
N GLY A 63 -8.14 3.46 7.28
CA GLY A 63 -8.76 2.16 7.45
C GLY A 63 -9.99 2.21 8.36
N PRO A 64 -10.83 1.15 8.33
CA PRO A 64 -12.10 1.12 9.07
C PRO A 64 -11.97 0.77 10.55
N GLY A 65 -10.80 0.31 11.02
CA GLY A 65 -10.62 -0.08 12.42
C GLY A 65 -11.34 -1.36 12.80
N LYS A 66 -11.51 -2.29 11.86
CA LYS A 66 -12.30 -3.52 12.06
C LYS A 66 -11.55 -4.79 11.70
N GLY A 67 -10.23 -4.77 11.81
CA GLY A 67 -9.39 -5.93 11.54
C GLY A 67 -8.85 -5.97 10.12
N VAL A 68 -7.94 -6.93 9.88
CA VAL A 68 -7.15 -6.99 8.64
C VAL A 68 -8.02 -7.24 7.41
N VAL A 69 -9.05 -8.09 7.52
CA VAL A 69 -9.91 -8.41 6.37
C VAL A 69 -10.66 -7.16 5.91
N LYS A 70 -11.24 -6.41 6.85
CA LYS A 70 -11.95 -5.17 6.52
C LYS A 70 -11.01 -4.09 6.00
N ASN A 71 -9.78 -4.07 6.49
CA ASN A 71 -8.77 -3.13 6.02
C ASN A 71 -8.39 -3.43 4.56
N PHE A 72 -8.20 -4.69 4.19
CA PHE A 72 -7.99 -5.08 2.80
C PHE A 72 -9.19 -4.74 1.91
N GLU A 73 -10.40 -5.03 2.38
CA GLU A 73 -11.61 -4.68 1.63
C GLU A 73 -11.66 -3.18 1.34
N ASN A 74 -11.30 -2.34 2.33
CA ASN A 74 -11.27 -0.90 2.15
C ASN A 74 -10.26 -0.49 1.07
N ALA A 75 -9.07 -1.07 1.10
CA ALA A 75 -8.06 -0.81 0.08
C ALA A 75 -8.54 -1.24 -1.30
N ILE A 76 -9.12 -2.43 -1.41
CA ILE A 76 -9.62 -2.96 -2.68
C ILE A 76 -10.70 -2.06 -3.28
N ARG A 77 -11.60 -1.53 -2.46
CA ARG A 77 -12.66 -0.63 -2.94
C ARG A 77 -12.12 0.63 -3.60
N HIS A 78 -10.93 1.07 -3.21
CA HIS A 78 -10.32 2.27 -3.75
C HIS A 78 -9.42 1.98 -4.95
N CYS A 79 -9.23 0.71 -5.30
CA CYS A 79 -8.43 0.33 -6.45
C CYS A 79 -9.21 0.58 -7.74
N SER A 80 -8.53 1.12 -8.75
CA SER A 80 -9.14 1.39 -10.05
C SER A 80 -8.50 0.58 -11.19
N GLY A 81 -7.49 -0.23 -10.89
CA GLY A 81 -6.80 -1.03 -11.89
C GLY A 81 -7.57 -2.27 -12.31
N GLU A 82 -7.17 -2.84 -13.42
CA GLU A 82 -7.77 -4.06 -13.96
C GLU A 82 -7.28 -5.31 -13.24
N ILE A 83 -6.05 -5.25 -12.72
CA ILE A 83 -5.44 -6.32 -11.93
C ILE A 83 -5.13 -5.76 -10.56
N ILE A 84 -5.53 -6.48 -9.51
CA ILE A 84 -5.30 -6.06 -8.13
C ILE A 84 -4.41 -7.10 -7.43
N TYR A 85 -3.24 -6.65 -6.96
CA TYR A 85 -2.37 -7.46 -6.12
C TYR A 85 -2.62 -7.10 -4.65
N LEU A 86 -2.64 -8.11 -3.78
CA LEU A 86 -2.75 -7.89 -2.34
C LEU A 86 -1.36 -7.91 -1.73
N SER A 87 -1.09 -6.97 -0.83
CA SER A 87 0.19 -6.88 -0.13
C SER A 87 -0.02 -6.64 1.34
N ASP A 88 0.56 -7.50 2.18
CA ASP A 88 0.65 -7.26 3.62
C ASP A 88 1.77 -6.25 3.90
N GLN A 89 1.68 -5.61 5.06
CA GLN A 89 2.62 -4.56 5.44
C GLN A 89 4.08 -5.01 5.59
N ASP A 90 4.33 -6.32 5.71
CA ASP A 90 5.67 -6.87 5.85
C ASP A 90 6.12 -7.70 4.64
N ASP A 91 5.39 -7.63 3.54
CA ASP A 91 5.75 -8.36 2.31
C ASP A 91 6.79 -7.60 1.52
N ILE A 92 7.97 -8.19 1.41
CA ILE A 92 9.01 -7.69 0.50
C ILE A 92 8.84 -8.42 -0.83
N TRP A 93 8.54 -7.68 -1.89
CA TRP A 93 8.27 -8.26 -3.19
C TRP A 93 9.56 -8.70 -3.87
N LYS A 94 9.53 -9.88 -4.46
CA LYS A 94 10.62 -10.35 -5.32
C LYS A 94 10.57 -9.60 -6.65
N PRO A 95 11.72 -9.42 -7.32
CA PRO A 95 11.78 -8.63 -8.55
C PRO A 95 10.88 -9.10 -9.68
N ASP A 96 10.43 -10.35 -9.66
CA ASP A 96 9.61 -10.93 -10.71
C ASP A 96 8.14 -11.12 -10.32
N LYS A 97 7.67 -10.50 -9.24
CA LYS A 97 6.30 -10.71 -8.77
C LYS A 97 5.26 -10.19 -9.76
N VAL A 98 5.49 -9.02 -10.30
CA VAL A 98 4.62 -8.43 -11.32
C VAL A 98 5.09 -8.84 -12.69
#